data_d29737088076f16c6266e35897b8adcd
#
_entry.id   d29737088076f16c6266e35897b8adcd
#
_cell.length_a   1.000
_cell.length_b   1.000
_cell.length_c   1.000
_cell.angle_alpha   90.00
_cell.angle_beta   90.00
_cell.angle_gamma   90.00
#
_symmetry.space_group_name_H-M   'P 1'
#
loop_
_entity.id
_entity.type
_entity.pdbx_description
1 polymer ?
#
loop_
_entity_poly.entity_id
_entity_poly.type
_entity_poly.pdbx_seq_one_letter_code
_entity_poly.pdbx_strand_id
1 'polypeptide(L)'
;MGRTGRASVGLLFFVAVLTSLAFAGGASGAGSLCGDKVLSDWADNGRLDGVYPLRCYQAAMSKMPADLRDYTDAGDVIQRALTRAVTDVIEAFRVRDLREA
;
A
#
# COMPACT_ATOMS: atom_id res chain seq x y z
N MET A 1 -13.46 45.50 -21.35
CA MET A 1 -13.34 44.23 -22.00
C MET A 1 -12.21 43.37 -21.44
N GLY A 2 -11.13 43.94 -20.96
CA GLY A 2 -10.04 43.21 -20.35
C GLY A 2 -10.37 42.52 -19.02
N ARG A 3 -11.44 42.92 -18.38
CA ARG A 3 -11.87 42.33 -17.09
C ARG A 3 -12.39 40.91 -17.24
N THR A 4 -13.02 40.59 -18.35
CA THR A 4 -13.57 39.26 -18.59
C THR A 4 -12.46 38.23 -18.80
N GLY A 5 -11.37 38.60 -19.47
CA GLY A 5 -10.22 37.74 -19.65
C GLY A 5 -9.51 37.41 -18.36
N ARG A 6 -9.42 38.36 -17.43
CA ARG A 6 -8.79 38.13 -16.13
C ARG A 6 -9.58 37.15 -15.26
N ALA A 7 -10.90 37.26 -15.29
CA ALA A 7 -11.76 36.34 -14.55
C ALA A 7 -11.64 34.91 -15.08
N SER A 8 -11.56 34.78 -16.40
CA SER A 8 -11.39 33.45 -17.04
C SER A 8 -10.06 32.81 -16.69
N VAL A 9 -8.99 33.60 -16.65
CA VAL A 9 -7.66 33.09 -16.30
C VAL A 9 -7.62 32.65 -14.84
N GLY A 10 -8.24 33.38 -13.94
CA GLY A 10 -8.32 33.02 -12.55
C GLY A 10 -9.09 31.73 -12.32
N LEU A 11 -10.16 31.53 -13.08
CA LEU A 11 -10.97 30.33 -13.00
C LEU A 11 -10.18 29.11 -13.47
N LEU A 12 -9.46 29.23 -14.58
CA LEU A 12 -8.62 28.16 -15.12
C LEU A 12 -7.51 27.77 -14.14
N PHE A 13 -6.94 28.73 -13.47
CA PHE A 13 -5.90 28.50 -12.48
C PHE A 13 -6.43 27.70 -11.29
N PHE A 14 -7.62 28.00 -10.86
CA PHE A 14 -8.29 27.32 -9.77
C PHE A 14 -8.56 25.85 -10.10
N VAL A 15 -9.01 25.58 -11.32
CA VAL A 15 -9.27 24.22 -11.79
C VAL A 15 -7.97 23.41 -11.83
N ALA A 16 -6.87 24.00 -12.26
CA ALA A 16 -5.57 23.34 -12.30
C ALA A 16 -5.10 22.91 -10.91
N VAL A 17 -5.30 23.73 -9.91
CA VAL A 17 -4.94 23.40 -8.51
C VAL A 17 -5.75 22.21 -7.99
N LEU A 18 -7.04 22.20 -8.28
CA LEU A 18 -7.92 21.09 -7.88
C LEU A 18 -7.51 19.78 -8.54
N THR A 19 -7.08 19.82 -9.80
CA THR A 19 -6.60 18.64 -10.51
C THR A 19 -5.33 18.09 -9.87
N SER A 20 -4.45 18.94 -9.41
CA SER A 20 -3.23 18.54 -8.73
C SER A 20 -3.50 17.81 -7.41
N LEU A 21 -4.50 18.25 -6.65
CA LEU A 21 -4.91 17.60 -5.41
C LEU A 21 -5.48 16.21 -5.65
N ALA A 22 -6.24 16.03 -6.73
CA ALA A 22 -6.78 14.74 -7.11
C ALA A 22 -5.66 13.75 -7.47
N PHE A 23 -4.58 14.23 -8.07
CA PHE A 23 -3.43 13.41 -8.41
C PHE A 23 -2.67 12.96 -7.16
N ALA A 24 -2.57 13.80 -6.14
CA ALA A 24 -1.95 13.45 -4.87
C ALA A 24 -2.70 12.32 -4.16
N GLY A 25 -4.03 12.28 -4.30
CA GLY A 25 -4.85 11.20 -3.76
C GLY A 25 -4.55 9.84 -4.38
N GLY A 26 -4.11 9.79 -5.65
CA GLY A 26 -3.73 8.54 -6.33
C GLY A 26 -2.49 7.88 -5.76
N ALA A 27 -1.56 8.67 -5.20
CA ALA A 27 -0.32 8.13 -4.64
C ALA A 27 -0.56 7.24 -3.41
N SER A 28 -1.60 7.52 -2.60
CA SER A 28 -1.91 6.70 -1.42
C SER A 28 -2.56 5.36 -1.77
N GLY A 29 -3.00 5.17 -3.03
CA GLY A 29 -3.55 3.92 -3.50
C GLY A 29 -2.52 2.82 -3.77
N ALA A 30 -1.22 3.15 -3.83
CA ALA A 30 -0.17 2.18 -4.16
C ALA A 30 -0.06 1.07 -3.12
N GLY A 31 -0.15 1.38 -1.82
CA GLY A 31 -0.15 0.38 -0.76
C GLY A 31 -1.37 -0.54 -0.81
N SER A 32 -2.52 0.00 -1.20
CA SER A 32 -3.76 -0.76 -1.35
C SER A 32 -3.67 -1.78 -2.50
N LEU A 33 -3.10 -1.39 -3.64
CA LEU A 33 -2.87 -2.30 -4.77
C LEU A 33 -1.92 -3.42 -4.40
N CYS A 34 -0.90 -3.13 -3.64
CA CYS A 34 0.07 -4.09 -3.15
C CYS A 34 -0.58 -5.11 -2.20
N GLY A 35 -1.47 -4.65 -1.32
CA GLY A 35 -2.25 -5.52 -0.45
C GLY A 35 -3.19 -6.44 -1.24
N ASP A 36 -3.79 -5.94 -2.32
CA ASP A 36 -4.61 -6.74 -3.22
C ASP A 36 -3.81 -7.87 -3.85
N LYS A 37 -2.58 -7.64 -4.23
CA LYS A 37 -1.71 -8.68 -4.78
C LYS A 37 -1.43 -9.78 -3.78
N VAL A 38 -1.22 -9.43 -2.52
CA VAL A 38 -1.01 -10.41 -1.45
C VAL A 38 -2.26 -11.28 -1.28
N LEU A 39 -3.43 -10.67 -1.22
CA LEU A 39 -4.70 -11.39 -1.09
C LEU A 39 -4.97 -12.27 -2.31
N SER A 40 -4.67 -11.79 -3.49
CA SER A 40 -4.84 -12.53 -4.73
C SER A 40 -3.89 -13.73 -4.81
N ASP A 41 -2.66 -13.59 -4.34
CA ASP A 41 -1.68 -14.67 -4.27
C ASP A 41 -2.19 -15.80 -3.36
N TRP A 42 -2.70 -15.45 -2.18
CA TRP A 42 -3.30 -16.42 -1.29
C TRP A 42 -4.53 -17.08 -1.92
N ALA A 43 -5.39 -16.31 -2.57
CA ALA A 43 -6.64 -16.80 -3.16
C ALA A 43 -6.41 -17.83 -4.27
N ASP A 44 -5.26 -17.79 -4.91
CA ASP A 44 -4.91 -18.68 -6.00
C ASP A 44 -4.76 -20.13 -5.55
N ASN A 45 -4.06 -20.38 -4.43
CA ASN A 45 -3.80 -21.75 -3.96
C ASN A 45 -3.74 -21.91 -2.42
N GLY A 46 -4.16 -20.90 -1.67
CA GLY A 46 -4.13 -20.93 -0.21
C GLY A 46 -2.76 -20.70 0.40
N ARG A 47 -1.79 -20.27 -0.40
CA ARG A 47 -0.42 -19.97 0.03
C ARG A 47 0.06 -18.66 -0.55
N LEU A 48 1.11 -18.12 0.05
CA LEU A 48 1.80 -16.97 -0.51
C LEU A 48 3.06 -17.44 -1.21
N ASP A 49 3.03 -17.46 -2.54
CA ASP A 49 4.17 -17.90 -3.35
C ASP A 49 5.17 -16.77 -3.58
N GLY A 50 4.70 -15.51 -3.57
CA GLY A 50 5.55 -14.34 -3.74
C GLY A 50 6.06 -13.79 -2.42
N VAL A 51 7.12 -12.98 -2.52
CA VAL A 51 7.67 -12.22 -1.40
C VAL A 51 7.35 -10.75 -1.63
N TYR A 52 6.77 -10.11 -0.63
CA TYR A 52 6.29 -8.74 -0.73
C TYR A 52 6.95 -7.86 0.34
N PRO A 53 7.04 -6.54 0.09
CA PRO A 53 7.45 -5.61 1.15
C PRO A 53 6.52 -5.66 2.36
N LEU A 54 7.04 -5.36 3.53
CA LEU A 54 6.31 -5.39 4.80
C LEU A 54 4.97 -4.65 4.71
N ARG A 55 4.97 -3.46 4.10
CA ARG A 55 3.76 -2.63 3.96
C ARG A 55 2.64 -3.34 3.18
N CYS A 56 3.00 -4.25 2.29
CA CYS A 56 2.02 -4.98 1.47
C CYS A 56 1.25 -5.98 2.31
N TYR A 57 1.92 -6.67 3.20
CA TYR A 57 1.26 -7.57 4.15
C TYR A 57 0.37 -6.81 5.11
N GLN A 58 0.85 -5.66 5.61
CA GLN A 58 0.06 -4.79 6.48
C GLN A 58 -1.21 -4.29 5.79
N ALA A 59 -1.08 -3.85 4.54
CA ALA A 59 -2.22 -3.41 3.75
C ALA A 59 -3.21 -4.55 3.51
N ALA A 60 -2.73 -5.75 3.22
CA ALA A 60 -3.58 -6.93 3.03
C ALA A 60 -4.38 -7.25 4.31
N MET A 61 -3.74 -7.19 5.46
CA MET A 61 -4.42 -7.43 6.74
C MET A 61 -5.49 -6.37 7.01
N SER A 62 -5.21 -5.11 6.70
CA SER A 62 -6.13 -4.00 6.96
C SER A 62 -7.37 -4.06 6.06
N LYS A 63 -7.22 -4.48 4.82
CA LYS A 63 -8.31 -4.49 3.85
C LYS A 63 -8.99 -5.84 3.70
N MET A 64 -8.56 -6.85 4.44
CA MET A 64 -9.13 -8.19 4.36
C MET A 64 -10.61 -8.17 4.75
N PRO A 65 -11.50 -8.70 3.88
CA PRO A 65 -12.92 -8.82 4.22
C PRO A 65 -13.13 -9.71 5.45
N ALA A 66 -14.16 -9.41 6.22
CA ALA A 66 -14.48 -10.17 7.43
C ALA A 66 -14.71 -11.66 7.13
N ASP A 67 -15.30 -11.97 6.00
CA ASP A 67 -15.56 -13.35 5.60
C ASP A 67 -14.25 -14.14 5.43
N LEU A 68 -13.25 -13.56 4.79
CA LEU A 68 -11.97 -14.21 4.64
C LEU A 68 -11.27 -14.40 5.98
N ARG A 69 -11.39 -13.41 6.86
CA ARG A 69 -10.76 -13.46 8.18
C ARG A 69 -11.39 -14.52 9.07
N ASP A 70 -12.70 -14.63 9.02
CA ASP A 70 -13.46 -15.48 9.96
C ASP A 70 -13.60 -16.93 9.48
N TYR A 71 -13.66 -17.15 8.18
CA TYR A 71 -13.97 -18.47 7.61
C TYR A 71 -12.80 -19.13 6.87
N THR A 72 -11.65 -18.47 6.79
CA THR A 72 -10.48 -19.03 6.11
C THR A 72 -9.22 -18.82 6.95
N ASP A 73 -8.13 -19.45 6.53
CA ASP A 73 -6.81 -19.29 7.15
C ASP A 73 -6.00 -18.13 6.54
N ALA A 74 -6.62 -17.30 5.68
CA ALA A 74 -5.93 -16.20 5.01
C ALA A 74 -5.25 -15.27 6.00
N GLY A 75 -5.93 -14.91 7.08
CA GLY A 75 -5.36 -14.05 8.13
C GLY A 75 -4.13 -14.66 8.76
N ASP A 76 -4.18 -15.94 9.08
CA ASP A 76 -3.04 -16.64 9.70
C ASP A 76 -1.86 -16.76 8.76
N VAL A 77 -2.10 -17.08 7.50
CA VAL A 77 -1.04 -17.21 6.48
C VAL A 77 -0.35 -15.88 6.27
N ILE A 78 -1.12 -14.81 6.09
CA ILE A 78 -0.57 -13.47 5.87
C ILE A 78 0.13 -12.94 7.14
N GLN A 79 -0.42 -13.21 8.31
CA GLN A 79 0.20 -12.81 9.57
C GLN A 79 1.56 -13.47 9.77
N ARG A 80 1.70 -14.74 9.43
CA ARG A 80 3.00 -15.43 9.49
C ARG A 80 4.01 -14.86 8.51
N ALA A 81 3.57 -14.52 7.31
CA ALA A 81 4.42 -13.87 6.32
C ALA A 81 4.87 -12.49 6.80
N LEU A 82 3.96 -11.74 7.42
CA LEU A 82 4.26 -10.43 8.02
C LEU A 82 5.32 -10.57 9.12
N THR A 83 5.17 -11.55 9.99
CA THR A 83 6.12 -11.81 11.08
C THR A 83 7.50 -12.16 10.53
N ARG A 84 7.59 -12.97 9.49
CA ARG A 84 8.87 -13.27 8.83
C ARG A 84 9.51 -12.02 8.24
N ALA A 85 8.71 -11.17 7.58
CA ALA A 85 9.21 -9.94 6.98
C ALA A 85 9.78 -9.00 8.05
N VAL A 86 9.13 -8.89 9.20
CA VAL A 86 9.63 -8.09 10.34
C VAL A 86 10.94 -8.68 10.87
N THR A 87 11.00 -9.98 11.04
CA THR A 87 12.20 -10.67 11.53
C THR A 87 13.37 -10.47 10.58
N ASP A 88 13.14 -10.57 9.27
CA ASP A 88 14.17 -10.37 8.25
C ASP A 88 14.74 -8.95 8.30
N VAL A 89 13.89 -7.95 8.50
CA VAL A 89 14.32 -6.55 8.65
C VAL A 89 15.18 -6.37 9.90
N ILE A 90 14.75 -6.93 11.02
CA ILE A 90 15.49 -6.85 12.28
C ILE A 90 16.86 -7.53 12.16
N GLU A 91 16.92 -8.69 11.53
CA GLU A 91 18.17 -9.41 11.32
C GLU A 91 19.14 -8.65 10.42
N ALA A 92 18.62 -8.01 9.37
CA ALA A 92 19.41 -7.19 8.47
C ALA A 92 20.06 -6.02 9.23
N PHE A 93 19.32 -5.37 10.11
CA PHE A 93 19.86 -4.30 10.96
C PHE A 93 20.90 -4.81 11.94
N ARG A 94 20.67 -5.95 12.54
CA ARG A 94 21.61 -6.58 13.49
C ARG A 94 22.95 -6.88 12.81
N VAL A 95 22.91 -7.48 11.63
CA VAL A 95 24.11 -7.81 10.86
C VAL A 95 24.88 -6.54 10.50
N ARG A 96 24.17 -5.49 10.11
CA ARG A 96 24.79 -4.21 9.79
C ARG A 96 25.51 -3.60 11.00
N ASP A 97 24.88 -3.62 12.17
CA ASP A 97 25.48 -3.11 13.41
C ASP A 97 26.74 -3.87 13.79
N LEU A 98 26.74 -5.19 13.65
CA LEU A 98 27.91 -6.02 13.94
C LEU A 98 29.06 -5.72 12.99
N ARG A 99 28.78 -5.41 11.73
CA ARG A 99 29.81 -5.05 10.74
C ARG A 99 30.42 -3.67 11.02
N GLU A 100 29.63 -2.74 11.52
CA GLU A 100 30.08 -1.39 11.84
C GLU A 100 30.80 -1.30 13.19
N ALA A 101 30.56 -2.26 14.05
CA ALA A 101 31.27 -2.36 15.33
C ALA A 101 32.67 -2.99 15.15
#